data_7314b99a1ac2c9b69ac6a0af1b1899db
#
_entry.id   7314b99a1ac2c9b69ac6a0af1b1899db
#
_cell.length_a   1.000
_cell.length_b   1.000
_cell.length_c   1.000
_cell.angle_alpha   90.00
_cell.angle_beta   90.00
_cell.angle_gamma   90.00
#
_symmetry.space_group_name_H-M   'P 1'
#
loop_
_entity.id
_entity.type
_entity.pdbx_description
1 polymer ?
#
loop_
_entity_poly.entity_id
_entity_poly.type
_entity_poly.pdbx_seq_one_letter_code
_entity_poly.pdbx_strand_id
1 'polypeptide(L)'
;MKFCVLAVDYDGTIAHRGIMHPEARAALEAAQARGIAVVLVTGRILSDLRQAAGDLNFFDALVAENGAVLAFPNGRTRALGRPPSPSLMEELHKLKVDFTVGECVLEAEASSAPRILEAIRAREVPFVMAFNRSRVMVLPEGISKATGLREALPIVN
;
A
#
# COMPACT_ATOMS: atom_id res chain seq x y z
N MET A 1 15.47 25.73 -6.77
CA MET A 1 14.80 24.46 -7.05
C MET A 1 13.40 24.55 -6.45
N LYS A 2 12.35 24.28 -7.24
CA LYS A 2 10.94 24.34 -6.77
C LYS A 2 10.46 22.90 -6.61
N PHE A 3 10.04 22.51 -5.41
CA PHE A 3 9.42 21.22 -5.20
C PHE A 3 7.95 21.29 -5.64
N CYS A 4 7.50 20.32 -6.44
CA CYS A 4 6.12 20.25 -6.94
C CYS A 4 5.31 19.16 -6.27
N VAL A 5 5.96 18.14 -5.71
CA VAL A 5 5.30 16.99 -5.04
C VAL A 5 5.98 16.70 -3.71
N LEU A 6 5.16 16.44 -2.71
CA LEU A 6 5.54 15.94 -1.38
C LEU A 6 4.98 14.52 -1.22
N ALA A 7 5.83 13.51 -1.20
CA ALA A 7 5.44 12.13 -0.90
C ALA A 7 5.71 11.83 0.57
N VAL A 8 4.71 11.32 1.29
CA VAL A 8 4.77 11.02 2.72
C VAL A 8 4.35 9.60 3.01
N ASP A 9 5.05 8.95 3.94
CA ASP A 9 4.61 7.66 4.50
C ASP A 9 3.56 7.89 5.59
N TYR A 10 2.75 6.86 5.87
CA TYR A 10 1.66 6.93 6.83
C TYR A 10 2.10 6.56 8.25
N ASP A 11 2.38 5.27 8.47
CA ASP A 11 2.62 4.72 9.80
C ASP A 11 3.97 5.12 10.38
N GLY A 12 3.94 5.76 11.56
CA GLY A 12 5.16 6.25 12.21
C GLY A 12 5.75 7.51 11.60
N THR A 13 5.09 8.10 10.59
CA THR A 13 5.46 9.37 9.97
C THR A 13 4.39 10.43 10.23
N ILE A 14 3.21 10.30 9.63
CA ILE A 14 2.11 11.26 9.83
C ILE A 14 0.98 10.70 10.71
N ALA A 15 1.03 9.40 11.01
CA ALA A 15 0.03 8.71 11.82
C ALA A 15 0.66 7.87 12.93
N HIS A 16 -0.01 7.84 14.08
CA HIS A 16 0.28 6.95 15.19
C HIS A 16 -0.92 6.05 15.47
N ARG A 17 -0.70 4.73 15.57
CA ARG A 17 -1.75 3.71 15.76
C ARG A 17 -2.91 3.83 14.75
N GLY A 18 -2.58 4.17 13.51
CA GLY A 18 -3.54 4.29 12.42
C GLY A 18 -4.30 5.63 12.36
N ILE A 19 -4.07 6.53 13.30
CA ILE A 19 -4.73 7.85 13.35
C ILE A 19 -3.72 8.92 12.94
N MET A 20 -4.11 9.73 11.95
CA MET A 20 -3.29 10.85 11.48
C MET A 20 -3.27 11.96 12.54
N HIS A 21 -2.07 12.51 12.80
CA HIS A 21 -1.91 13.65 13.68
C HIS A 21 -2.53 14.90 13.05
N PRO A 22 -3.35 15.68 13.79
CA PRO A 22 -3.95 16.93 13.29
C PRO A 22 -2.90 17.93 12.80
N GLU A 23 -1.77 18.01 13.48
CA GLU A 23 -0.65 18.89 13.08
C GLU A 23 -0.02 18.47 11.75
N ALA A 24 0.13 17.15 11.53
CA ALA A 24 0.61 16.63 10.25
C ALA A 24 -0.37 16.99 9.12
N ARG A 25 -1.67 16.79 9.35
CA ARG A 25 -2.71 17.18 8.38
C ARG A 25 -2.63 18.66 8.04
N ALA A 26 -2.58 19.53 9.03
CA ALA A 26 -2.48 20.98 8.81
C ALA A 26 -1.21 21.36 8.03
N ALA A 27 -0.07 20.70 8.29
CA ALA A 27 1.17 20.95 7.56
C ALA A 27 1.07 20.52 6.08
N LEU A 28 0.40 19.39 5.80
CA LEU A 28 0.17 18.89 4.43
C LEU A 28 -0.79 19.81 3.66
N GLU A 29 -1.87 20.26 4.29
CA GLU A 29 -2.81 21.25 3.71
C GLU A 29 -2.11 22.58 3.43
N ALA A 30 -1.20 23.01 4.30
CA ALA A 30 -0.39 24.21 4.07
C ALA A 30 0.60 24.06 2.90
N ALA A 31 1.11 22.86 2.65
CA ALA A 31 1.92 22.56 1.47
C ALA A 31 1.09 22.64 0.18
N GLN A 32 -0.12 22.07 0.19
CA GLN A 32 -1.05 22.14 -0.94
C GLN A 32 -1.45 23.59 -1.27
N ALA A 33 -1.71 24.40 -0.24
CA ALA A 33 -2.02 25.83 -0.42
C ALA A 33 -0.89 26.61 -1.12
N ARG A 34 0.35 26.06 -1.13
CA ARG A 34 1.49 26.61 -1.86
C ARG A 34 1.70 25.97 -3.25
N GLY A 35 0.75 25.17 -3.72
CA GLY A 35 0.80 24.50 -5.01
C GLY A 35 1.73 23.28 -5.04
N ILE A 36 1.95 22.62 -3.89
CA ILE A 36 2.70 21.36 -3.79
C ILE A 36 1.69 20.23 -3.71
N ALA A 37 1.69 19.32 -4.68
CA ALA A 37 0.85 18.13 -4.62
C ALA A 37 1.32 17.20 -3.50
N VAL A 38 0.38 16.61 -2.77
CA VAL A 38 0.68 15.72 -1.63
C VAL A 38 0.24 14.29 -1.93
N VAL A 39 1.20 13.37 -1.95
CA VAL A 39 0.98 11.95 -2.24
C VAL A 39 1.25 11.14 -0.97
N LEU A 40 0.25 10.36 -0.55
CA LEU A 40 0.43 9.37 0.52
C LEU A 40 1.02 8.08 -0.05
N VAL A 41 2.07 7.56 0.58
CA VAL A 41 2.71 6.29 0.16
C VAL A 41 2.75 5.34 1.34
N THR A 42 2.07 4.20 1.26
CA THR A 42 1.91 3.29 2.39
C THR A 42 1.97 1.81 1.99
N GLY A 43 2.38 0.97 2.94
CA GLY A 43 2.25 -0.49 2.81
C GLY A 43 0.85 -1.02 3.13
N ARG A 44 -0.02 -0.21 3.74
CA ARG A 44 -1.36 -0.68 4.13
C ARG A 44 -2.20 -1.12 2.94
N ILE A 45 -3.00 -2.15 3.15
CA ILE A 45 -4.10 -2.52 2.25
C ILE A 45 -5.05 -1.33 2.15
N LEU A 46 -5.49 -1.00 0.93
CA LEU A 46 -6.27 0.22 0.66
C LEU A 46 -7.58 0.28 1.45
N SER A 47 -8.30 -0.84 1.58
CA SER A 47 -9.52 -0.93 2.38
C SER A 47 -9.28 -0.60 3.85
N ASP A 48 -8.22 -1.18 4.42
CA ASP A 48 -7.86 -0.98 5.83
C ASP A 48 -7.40 0.46 6.09
N LEU A 49 -6.66 1.03 5.14
CA LEU A 49 -6.26 2.44 5.20
C LEU A 49 -7.49 3.36 5.25
N ARG A 50 -8.45 3.16 4.35
CA ARG A 50 -9.69 3.96 4.31
C ARG A 50 -10.52 3.84 5.59
N GLN A 51 -10.57 2.65 6.16
CA GLN A 51 -11.29 2.40 7.41
C GLN A 51 -10.61 3.07 8.61
N ALA A 52 -9.28 3.02 8.69
CA ALA A 52 -8.52 3.54 9.83
C ALA A 52 -8.30 5.06 9.78
N ALA A 53 -8.02 5.60 8.61
CA ALA A 53 -7.57 6.99 8.44
C ALA A 53 -8.69 8.02 8.25
N GLY A 54 -9.92 7.56 8.04
CA GLY A 54 -11.06 8.45 7.76
C GLY A 54 -10.95 9.13 6.40
N ASP A 55 -11.17 10.45 6.34
CA ASP A 55 -11.13 11.19 5.08
C ASP A 55 -9.71 11.37 4.56
N LEU A 56 -9.43 10.73 3.43
CA LEU A 56 -8.17 10.80 2.68
C LEU A 56 -8.28 11.61 1.38
N ASN A 57 -9.44 12.22 1.10
CA ASN A 57 -9.69 12.89 -0.18
C ASN A 57 -8.88 14.18 -0.35
N PHE A 58 -8.25 14.67 0.70
CA PHE A 58 -7.33 15.80 0.58
C PHE A 58 -5.98 15.44 -0.04
N PHE A 59 -5.57 14.17 -0.08
CA PHE A 59 -4.38 13.76 -0.82
C PHE A 59 -4.65 13.80 -2.33
N ASP A 60 -3.70 14.29 -3.10
CA ASP A 60 -3.79 14.30 -4.57
C ASP A 60 -3.72 12.89 -5.17
N ALA A 61 -3.01 11.98 -4.50
CA ALA A 61 -3.01 10.55 -4.78
C ALA A 61 -2.61 9.73 -3.55
N LEU A 62 -3.06 8.49 -3.52
CA LEU A 62 -2.63 7.46 -2.59
C LEU A 62 -1.87 6.37 -3.36
N VAL A 63 -0.70 5.99 -2.87
CA VAL A 63 0.08 4.84 -3.32
C VAL A 63 0.00 3.81 -2.19
N ALA A 64 -0.94 2.89 -2.30
CA ALA A 64 -1.26 1.89 -1.29
C ALA A 64 -0.70 0.50 -1.65
N GLU A 65 -0.87 -0.45 -0.74
CA GLU A 65 -0.46 -1.85 -0.93
C GLU A 65 1.00 -1.98 -1.38
N ASN A 66 1.86 -1.21 -0.69
CA ASN A 66 3.30 -1.17 -0.98
C ASN A 66 3.65 -0.77 -2.43
N GLY A 67 2.78 0.01 -3.07
CA GLY A 67 2.94 0.48 -4.44
C GLY A 67 2.09 -0.25 -5.47
N ALA A 68 1.33 -1.27 -5.08
CA ALA A 68 0.54 -2.08 -5.99
C ALA A 68 -0.77 -1.43 -6.45
N VAL A 69 -1.26 -0.41 -5.71
CA VAL A 69 -2.53 0.25 -6.00
C VAL A 69 -2.37 1.76 -5.90
N LEU A 70 -2.83 2.46 -6.93
CA LEU A 70 -3.05 3.91 -6.89
C LEU A 70 -4.53 4.20 -6.62
N ALA A 71 -4.81 5.18 -5.76
CA ALA A 71 -6.16 5.69 -5.55
C ALA A 71 -6.17 7.21 -5.59
N PHE A 72 -7.30 7.79 -6.03
CA PHE A 72 -7.45 9.22 -6.28
C PHE A 72 -8.68 9.79 -5.56
N PRO A 73 -8.73 11.11 -5.29
CA PRO A 73 -9.85 11.77 -4.59
C PRO A 73 -11.22 11.54 -5.24
N ASN A 74 -11.26 11.34 -6.55
CA ASN A 74 -12.49 11.07 -7.31
C ASN A 74 -13.02 9.62 -7.15
N GLY A 75 -12.44 8.83 -6.24
CA GLY A 75 -12.80 7.44 -5.99
C GLY A 75 -12.22 6.43 -6.98
N ARG A 76 -11.53 6.87 -8.04
CA ARG A 76 -10.89 5.96 -9.00
C ARG A 76 -9.70 5.26 -8.35
N THR A 77 -9.53 3.97 -8.69
CA THR A 77 -8.34 3.19 -8.37
C THR A 77 -7.68 2.67 -9.65
N ARG A 78 -6.40 2.39 -9.58
CA ARG A 78 -5.61 1.74 -10.64
C ARG A 78 -4.68 0.71 -10.01
N ALA A 79 -4.95 -0.55 -10.28
CA ALA A 79 -4.04 -1.64 -9.92
C ALA A 79 -2.81 -1.60 -10.84
N LEU A 80 -1.62 -1.69 -10.24
CA LEU A 80 -0.33 -1.76 -10.94
C LEU A 80 0.22 -3.19 -10.97
N GLY A 81 -0.36 -4.08 -10.15
CA GLY A 81 -0.03 -5.49 -10.10
C GLY A 81 -1.23 -6.37 -10.41
N ARG A 82 -0.98 -7.68 -10.54
CA ARG A 82 -2.04 -8.68 -10.64
C ARG A 82 -2.58 -9.00 -9.25
N PRO A 83 -3.88 -9.26 -9.10
CA PRO A 83 -4.44 -9.74 -7.84
C PRO A 83 -3.87 -11.12 -7.51
N PRO A 84 -3.85 -11.49 -6.21
CA PRO A 84 -3.51 -12.84 -5.80
C PRO A 84 -4.39 -13.88 -6.49
N SER A 85 -3.76 -14.92 -7.04
CA SER A 85 -4.52 -15.94 -7.77
C SER A 85 -5.36 -16.81 -6.81
N PRO A 86 -6.54 -17.27 -7.25
CA PRO A 86 -7.34 -18.22 -6.47
C PRO A 86 -6.55 -19.45 -6.05
N SER A 87 -5.68 -19.97 -6.93
CA SER A 87 -4.85 -21.14 -6.64
C SER A 87 -3.84 -20.89 -5.52
N LEU A 88 -3.28 -19.69 -5.42
CA LEU A 88 -2.41 -19.32 -4.31
C LEU A 88 -3.20 -19.25 -2.99
N MET A 89 -4.36 -18.60 -3.02
CA MET A 89 -5.23 -18.49 -1.83
C MET A 89 -5.69 -19.86 -1.33
N GLU A 90 -6.08 -20.75 -2.24
CA GLU A 90 -6.44 -22.13 -1.89
C GLU A 90 -5.28 -22.89 -1.23
N GLU A 91 -4.05 -22.73 -1.74
CA GLU A 91 -2.88 -23.36 -1.15
C GLU A 91 -2.58 -22.81 0.25
N LEU A 92 -2.68 -21.50 0.43
CA LEU A 92 -2.50 -20.88 1.74
C LEU A 92 -3.55 -21.37 2.76
N HIS A 93 -4.80 -21.56 2.35
CA HIS A 93 -5.84 -22.16 3.20
C HIS A 93 -5.52 -23.61 3.58
N LYS A 94 -5.04 -24.44 2.64
CA LYS A 94 -4.60 -25.82 2.91
C LYS A 94 -3.46 -25.84 3.93
N LEU A 95 -2.53 -24.90 3.83
CA LEU A 95 -1.42 -24.73 4.75
C LEU A 95 -1.80 -24.04 6.07
N LYS A 96 -3.10 -23.74 6.27
CA LYS A 96 -3.63 -23.09 7.47
C LYS A 96 -2.94 -21.74 7.76
N VAL A 97 -2.70 -20.96 6.73
CA VAL A 97 -2.24 -19.58 6.85
C VAL A 97 -3.45 -18.68 6.97
N ASP A 98 -3.49 -17.88 8.02
CA ASP A 98 -4.47 -16.79 8.17
C ASP A 98 -3.93 -15.54 7.48
N PHE A 99 -4.72 -14.94 6.59
CA PHE A 99 -4.30 -13.79 5.79
C PHE A 99 -5.45 -12.85 5.45
N THR A 100 -5.11 -11.58 5.24
CA THR A 100 -5.99 -10.55 4.70
C THR A 100 -5.66 -10.31 3.24
N VAL A 101 -6.68 -10.08 2.41
CA VAL A 101 -6.54 -9.87 0.97
C VAL A 101 -6.78 -8.39 0.65
N GLY A 102 -5.83 -7.79 -0.08
CA GLY A 102 -5.98 -6.48 -0.74
C GLY A 102 -6.41 -6.62 -2.19
N GLU A 103 -6.28 -5.55 -2.95
CA GLU A 103 -6.53 -5.60 -4.40
C GLU A 103 -5.45 -6.40 -5.15
N CYS A 104 -4.18 -6.21 -4.78
CA CYS A 104 -3.03 -6.84 -5.43
C CYS A 104 -2.10 -7.60 -4.46
N VAL A 105 -2.38 -7.58 -3.16
CA VAL A 105 -1.50 -8.14 -2.14
C VAL A 105 -2.25 -9.03 -1.17
N LEU A 106 -1.48 -9.86 -0.45
CA LEU A 106 -1.92 -10.58 0.75
C LEU A 106 -1.07 -10.12 1.92
N GLU A 107 -1.64 -10.07 3.11
CA GLU A 107 -0.91 -9.79 4.34
C GLU A 107 -1.20 -10.85 5.39
N ALA A 108 -0.15 -11.31 6.07
CA ALA A 108 -0.23 -12.32 7.12
C ALA A 108 0.77 -12.02 8.25
N GLU A 109 0.71 -12.80 9.33
CA GLU A 109 1.75 -12.80 10.36
C GLU A 109 3.08 -13.29 9.79
N ALA A 110 4.20 -12.64 10.16
CA ALA A 110 5.54 -12.98 9.69
C ALA A 110 5.94 -14.44 10.01
N SER A 111 5.40 -15.02 11.08
CA SER A 111 5.58 -16.43 11.44
C SER A 111 5.05 -17.42 10.39
N SER A 112 4.15 -16.97 9.52
CA SER A 112 3.61 -17.77 8.40
C SER A 112 4.51 -17.78 7.16
N ALA A 113 5.58 -16.99 7.13
CA ALA A 113 6.44 -16.83 5.95
C ALA A 113 6.96 -18.14 5.35
N PRO A 114 7.39 -19.17 6.13
CA PRO A 114 7.82 -20.45 5.54
C PRO A 114 6.72 -21.15 4.74
N ARG A 115 5.47 -21.15 5.26
CA ARG A 115 4.31 -21.75 4.58
C ARG A 115 3.89 -20.94 3.35
N ILE A 116 3.99 -19.60 3.43
CA ILE A 116 3.73 -18.72 2.29
C ILE A 116 4.74 -18.97 1.17
N LEU A 117 6.03 -19.11 1.50
CA LEU A 117 7.06 -19.43 0.52
C LEU A 117 6.82 -20.79 -0.14
N GLU A 118 6.38 -21.78 0.63
CA GLU A 118 5.98 -23.09 0.13
C GLU A 118 4.84 -22.97 -0.90
N ALA A 119 3.79 -22.21 -0.57
CA ALA A 119 2.65 -21.99 -1.46
C ALA A 119 3.05 -21.26 -2.75
N ILE A 120 3.88 -20.21 -2.66
CA ILE A 120 4.37 -19.47 -3.83
C ILE A 120 5.15 -20.40 -4.77
N ARG A 121 6.04 -21.25 -4.23
CA ARG A 121 6.80 -22.22 -5.00
C ARG A 121 5.93 -23.31 -5.60
N ALA A 122 4.99 -23.86 -4.82
CA ALA A 122 4.10 -24.92 -5.29
C ALA A 122 3.19 -24.47 -6.43
N ARG A 123 2.85 -23.17 -6.49
CA ARG A 123 1.98 -22.60 -7.53
C ARG A 123 2.73 -21.83 -8.61
N GLU A 124 4.07 -21.73 -8.49
CA GLU A 124 4.94 -21.05 -9.46
C GLU A 124 4.43 -19.65 -9.83
N VAL A 125 3.92 -18.91 -8.83
CA VAL A 125 3.36 -17.57 -9.03
C VAL A 125 4.44 -16.49 -8.85
N PRO A 126 4.40 -15.39 -9.63
CA PRO A 126 5.39 -14.31 -9.58
C PRO A 126 5.09 -13.33 -8.44
N PHE A 127 5.16 -13.82 -7.20
CA PHE A 127 4.98 -13.05 -5.99
C PHE A 127 6.24 -13.11 -5.13
N VAL A 128 6.48 -12.03 -4.41
CA VAL A 128 7.59 -11.89 -3.45
C VAL A 128 7.06 -11.54 -2.07
N MET A 129 7.87 -11.76 -1.04
CA MET A 129 7.54 -11.41 0.33
C MET A 129 8.31 -10.18 0.77
N ALA A 130 7.60 -9.21 1.36
CA ALA A 130 8.18 -8.06 2.05
C ALA A 130 7.78 -8.09 3.52
N PHE A 131 8.74 -7.89 4.40
CA PHE A 131 8.52 -7.92 5.85
C PHE A 131 8.41 -6.52 6.42
N ASN A 132 7.46 -6.33 7.33
CA ASN A 132 7.31 -5.12 8.12
C ASN A 132 6.94 -5.51 9.56
N ARG A 133 7.93 -5.44 10.47
CA ARG A 133 7.79 -5.85 11.88
C ARG A 133 7.29 -7.30 11.99
N SER A 134 6.12 -7.51 12.59
CA SER A 134 5.50 -8.83 12.77
C SER A 134 4.66 -9.28 11.57
N ARG A 135 4.58 -8.49 10.51
CA ARG A 135 3.76 -8.79 9.34
C ARG A 135 4.62 -9.14 8.12
N VAL A 136 4.09 -9.99 7.27
CA VAL A 136 4.63 -10.27 5.93
C VAL A 136 3.57 -9.94 4.89
N MET A 137 3.97 -9.20 3.88
CA MET A 137 3.14 -8.88 2.73
C MET A 137 3.63 -9.68 1.53
N VAL A 138 2.69 -10.34 0.85
CA VAL A 138 2.91 -11.04 -0.41
C VAL A 138 2.44 -10.13 -1.52
N LEU A 139 3.34 -9.72 -2.39
CA LEU A 139 3.08 -8.72 -3.43
C LEU A 139 3.65 -9.18 -4.78
N PRO A 140 3.09 -8.69 -5.90
CA PRO A 140 3.60 -9.01 -7.23
C PRO A 140 5.08 -8.62 -7.37
N GLU A 141 5.84 -9.44 -8.08
CA GLU A 141 7.24 -9.14 -8.42
C GLU A 141 7.36 -7.80 -9.15
N GLY A 142 8.40 -7.02 -8.82
CA GLY A 142 8.66 -5.70 -9.41
C GLY A 142 7.86 -4.54 -8.79
N ILE A 143 6.94 -4.82 -7.88
CA ILE A 143 6.15 -3.80 -7.16
C ILE A 143 6.91 -3.34 -5.91
N SER A 144 6.92 -2.02 -5.71
CA SER A 144 7.44 -1.37 -4.50
C SER A 144 6.82 0.01 -4.33
N LYS A 145 6.93 0.60 -3.15
CA LYS A 145 6.52 2.01 -2.90
C LYS A 145 7.13 2.96 -3.94
N ALA A 146 8.39 2.73 -4.33
CA ALA A 146 9.08 3.55 -5.30
C ALA A 146 8.52 3.41 -6.72
N THR A 147 8.19 2.18 -7.14
CA THR A 147 7.58 1.96 -8.46
C THR A 147 6.17 2.54 -8.51
N GLY A 148 5.36 2.35 -7.46
CA GLY A 148 4.03 2.95 -7.35
C GLY A 148 4.06 4.47 -7.35
N LEU A 149 4.98 5.08 -6.60
CA LEU A 149 5.15 6.54 -6.60
C LEU A 149 5.53 7.06 -7.99
N ARG A 150 6.44 6.38 -8.70
CA ARG A 150 6.85 6.75 -10.06
C ARG A 150 5.67 6.78 -11.04
N GLU A 151 4.72 5.85 -10.88
CA GLU A 151 3.49 5.81 -11.67
C GLU A 151 2.47 6.91 -11.29
N ALA A 152 2.48 7.36 -10.03
CA ALA A 152 1.60 8.43 -9.56
C ALA A 152 2.09 9.83 -10.00
N LEU A 153 3.40 10.06 -10.02
CA LEU A 153 3.99 11.39 -10.27
C LEU A 153 3.50 12.09 -11.56
N PRO A 154 3.39 11.43 -12.72
CA PRO A 154 2.89 12.08 -13.94
C PRO A 154 1.43 12.47 -13.90
N ILE A 155 0.66 11.95 -12.91
CA ILE A 155 -0.78 12.18 -12.79
C ILE A 155 -1.07 13.39 -11.88
N VAL A 156 -0.19 13.61 -10.89
CA VAL A 156 -0.38 14.65 -9.87
C VAL A 156 0.47 15.92 -10.10
N ASN A 157 1.30 15.93 -11.15
CA ASN A 157 2.23 17.03 -11.44
C ASN A 157 1.81 17.83 -12.66
#